data_25626b1250a26ea62e14fe9c33ef626c
#
_entry.id   25626b1250a26ea62e14fe9c33ef626c
#
_cell.length_a   1.000
_cell.length_b   1.000
_cell.length_c   1.000
_cell.angle_alpha   90.00
_cell.angle_beta   90.00
_cell.angle_gamma   90.00
#
_symmetry.space_group_name_H-M   'P 1'
#
loop_
_entity.id
_entity.type
_entity.pdbx_description
1 polymer ?
#
loop_
_entity_poly.entity_id
_entity_poly.type
_entity_poly.pdbx_seq_one_letter_code
_entity_poly.pdbx_strand_id
1 'polypeptide(L)'
;MKKKVLSAHNEALYHLINFRISQFTSSRVLLKMDYLSFMICSVVGSHILYKNMLKNKNVDWDEHWKIIRTESENQIQNKRKLSIFAISENLNIPKESVRRKLLKLIDRKILKHSTSYGVVPGVNMVDVFKPFAKKELLGLSGFLKELKKHRALDQVIEIKNKDLE
;
A
#
# COMPACT_ATOMS: atom_id res chain seq x y z
N MET A 1 -41.68 -10.97 2.80
CA MET A 1 -40.42 -11.34 3.49
C MET A 1 -39.72 -10.07 3.98
N LYS A 2 -39.61 -9.85 5.30
CA LYS A 2 -38.81 -8.76 5.83
C LYS A 2 -37.34 -9.03 5.49
N LYS A 3 -36.70 -8.18 4.67
CA LYS A 3 -35.27 -8.23 4.46
C LYS A 3 -34.58 -8.14 5.84
N LYS A 4 -33.89 -9.21 6.23
CA LYS A 4 -33.05 -9.20 7.44
C LYS A 4 -31.94 -8.19 7.17
N VAL A 5 -32.01 -7.02 7.82
CA VAL A 5 -30.96 -6.00 7.74
C VAL A 5 -29.80 -6.52 8.59
N LEU A 6 -28.61 -6.66 7.99
CA LEU A 6 -27.40 -6.95 8.73
C LEU A 6 -27.13 -5.82 9.73
N SER A 7 -26.48 -6.13 10.86
CA SER A 7 -25.96 -5.06 11.72
C SER A 7 -24.93 -4.23 10.95
N ALA A 8 -24.76 -2.95 11.31
CA ALA A 8 -23.80 -2.08 10.62
C ALA A 8 -22.36 -2.64 10.67
N HIS A 9 -21.99 -3.33 11.73
CA HIS A 9 -20.68 -3.98 11.85
C HIS A 9 -20.51 -5.14 10.85
N ASN A 10 -21.53 -5.98 10.67
CA ASN A 10 -21.49 -7.07 9.69
C ASN A 10 -21.49 -6.55 8.26
N GLU A 11 -22.23 -5.47 7.98
CA GLU A 11 -22.23 -4.79 6.69
C GLU A 11 -20.84 -4.22 6.38
N ALA A 12 -20.23 -3.53 7.36
CA ALA A 12 -18.88 -2.99 7.22
C ALA A 12 -17.83 -4.08 7.00
N LEU A 13 -17.91 -5.19 7.75
CA LEU A 13 -17.02 -6.33 7.59
C LEU A 13 -17.16 -6.97 6.20
N TYR A 14 -18.39 -7.14 5.70
CA TYR A 14 -18.64 -7.64 4.36
C TYR A 14 -17.97 -6.77 3.29
N HIS A 15 -18.15 -5.46 3.33
CA HIS A 15 -17.56 -4.54 2.37
C HIS A 15 -16.03 -4.47 2.50
N LEU A 16 -15.49 -4.54 3.72
CA LEU A 16 -14.04 -4.59 3.96
C LEU A 16 -13.40 -5.86 3.36
N ILE A 17 -14.04 -7.02 3.55
CA ILE A 17 -13.55 -8.28 2.97
C ILE A 17 -13.54 -8.20 1.44
N ASN A 18 -14.61 -7.70 0.83
CA ASN A 18 -14.68 -7.53 -0.62
C ASN A 18 -13.64 -6.53 -1.14
N PHE A 19 -13.40 -5.43 -0.42
CA PHE A 19 -12.34 -4.48 -0.75
C PHE A 19 -10.95 -5.15 -0.72
N ARG A 20 -10.63 -5.94 0.31
CA ARG A 20 -9.38 -6.71 0.40
C ARG A 20 -9.23 -7.73 -0.74
N ILE A 21 -10.29 -8.45 -1.08
CA ILE A 21 -10.29 -9.39 -2.22
C ILE A 21 -9.97 -8.63 -3.52
N SER A 22 -10.59 -7.46 -3.73
CA SER A 22 -10.32 -6.61 -4.90
C SER A 22 -8.88 -6.14 -4.95
N GLN A 23 -8.29 -5.71 -3.82
CA GLN A 23 -6.87 -5.32 -3.73
C GLN A 23 -5.96 -6.50 -4.08
N PHE A 24 -6.18 -7.67 -3.50
CA PHE A 24 -5.40 -8.87 -3.79
C PHE A 24 -5.46 -9.25 -5.27
N THR A 25 -6.67 -9.29 -5.85
CA THR A 25 -6.88 -9.60 -7.27
C THR A 25 -6.19 -8.56 -8.17
N SER A 26 -6.34 -7.27 -7.85
CA SER A 26 -5.72 -6.19 -8.59
C SER A 26 -4.20 -6.25 -8.57
N SER A 27 -3.59 -6.58 -7.43
CA SER A 27 -2.14 -6.73 -7.33
C SER A 27 -1.62 -7.85 -8.23
N ARG A 28 -2.33 -8.97 -8.33
CA ARG A 28 -1.96 -10.07 -9.23
C ARG A 28 -2.12 -9.74 -10.71
N VAL A 29 -3.26 -9.14 -11.07
CA VAL A 29 -3.62 -8.88 -12.47
C VAL A 29 -2.84 -7.69 -13.03
N LEU A 30 -2.82 -6.56 -12.32
CA LEU A 30 -2.20 -5.32 -12.83
C LEU A 30 -0.69 -5.28 -12.59
N LEU A 31 -0.22 -5.67 -11.40
CA LEU A 31 1.20 -5.61 -11.07
C LEU A 31 1.95 -6.89 -11.47
N LYS A 32 1.23 -7.96 -11.82
CA LYS A 32 1.80 -9.29 -12.14
C LYS A 32 2.80 -9.75 -11.08
N MET A 33 2.40 -9.63 -9.80
CA MET A 33 3.22 -10.04 -8.66
C MET A 33 2.40 -10.77 -7.61
N ASP A 34 3.08 -11.57 -6.80
CA ASP A 34 2.46 -12.20 -5.64
C ASP A 34 2.26 -11.20 -4.49
N TYR A 35 1.40 -11.56 -3.53
CA TYR A 35 1.02 -10.68 -2.43
C TYR A 35 2.22 -10.22 -1.58
N LEU A 36 3.18 -11.10 -1.32
CA LEU A 36 4.37 -10.75 -0.55
C LEU A 36 5.23 -9.71 -1.29
N SER A 37 5.43 -9.88 -2.58
CA SER A 37 6.12 -8.89 -3.42
C SER A 37 5.40 -7.55 -3.43
N PHE A 38 4.07 -7.57 -3.50
CA PHE A 38 3.23 -6.37 -3.37
C PHE A 38 3.41 -5.69 -2.01
N MET A 39 3.38 -6.45 -0.91
CA MET A 39 3.57 -5.89 0.45
C MET A 39 4.97 -5.29 0.64
N ILE A 40 6.02 -5.90 0.08
CA ILE A 40 7.37 -5.32 0.10
C ILE A 40 7.39 -3.96 -0.62
N CYS A 41 6.78 -3.87 -1.80
CA CYS A 41 6.66 -2.59 -2.51
C CYS A 41 5.82 -1.57 -1.74
N SER A 42 4.78 -2.01 -1.03
CA SER A 42 3.94 -1.15 -0.19
C SER A 42 4.73 -0.55 0.99
N VAL A 43 5.59 -1.34 1.65
CA VAL A 43 6.49 -0.84 2.71
C VAL A 43 7.44 0.21 2.16
N VAL A 44 8.03 -0.03 0.97
CA VAL A 44 8.92 0.96 0.31
C VAL A 44 8.13 2.22 -0.06
N GLY A 45 6.95 2.08 -0.64
CA GLY A 45 6.06 3.20 -1.00
C GLY A 45 5.65 4.02 0.23
N SER A 46 5.21 3.37 1.30
CA SER A 46 4.86 4.02 2.56
C SER A 46 6.03 4.81 3.17
N HIS A 47 7.24 4.24 3.14
CA HIS A 47 8.44 4.91 3.63
C HIS A 47 8.73 6.21 2.85
N ILE A 48 8.55 6.22 1.53
CA ILE A 48 8.75 7.39 0.67
C ILE A 48 7.64 8.42 0.90
N LEU A 49 6.37 7.98 0.92
CA LEU A 49 5.24 8.84 1.22
C LEU A 49 5.43 9.58 2.54
N TYR A 50 5.79 8.85 3.60
CA TYR A 50 6.05 9.43 4.91
C TYR A 50 7.17 10.48 4.87
N LYS A 51 8.28 10.20 4.18
CA LYS A 51 9.38 11.17 4.00
C LYS A 51 8.93 12.43 3.28
N ASN A 52 8.13 12.27 2.22
CA ASN A 52 7.64 13.39 1.42
C ASN A 52 6.64 14.23 2.21
N MET A 53 5.77 13.60 3.00
CA MET A 53 4.87 14.30 3.93
C MET A 53 5.63 15.15 4.95
N LEU A 54 6.76 14.67 5.46
CA LEU A 54 7.59 15.43 6.41
C LEU A 54 8.31 16.62 5.78
N LYS A 55 8.64 16.52 4.48
CA LYS A 55 9.37 17.57 3.76
C LYS A 55 8.45 18.62 3.13
N ASN A 56 7.35 18.18 2.51
CA ASN A 56 6.48 18.99 1.66
C ASN A 56 5.01 18.76 2.02
N LYS A 57 4.41 19.67 2.78
CA LYS A 57 3.05 19.53 3.29
C LYS A 57 1.94 19.54 2.23
N ASN A 58 2.20 19.98 0.99
CA ASN A 58 1.18 20.20 -0.05
C ASN A 58 1.62 19.69 -1.43
N VAL A 59 2.12 18.47 -1.52
CA VAL A 59 2.47 17.84 -2.81
C VAL A 59 1.20 17.27 -3.44
N ASP A 60 0.87 17.68 -4.66
CA ASP A 60 -0.23 17.11 -5.42
C ASP A 60 0.07 15.69 -5.94
N TRP A 61 -0.94 15.03 -6.51
CA TRP A 61 -0.84 13.68 -7.01
C TRP A 61 0.26 13.49 -8.06
N ASP A 62 0.36 14.38 -9.02
CA ASP A 62 1.33 14.25 -10.13
C ASP A 62 2.74 14.60 -9.68
N GLU A 63 2.88 15.63 -8.85
CA GLU A 63 4.16 16.02 -8.26
C GLU A 63 4.74 14.90 -7.38
N HIS A 64 3.88 14.22 -6.60
CA HIS A 64 4.31 13.06 -5.82
C HIS A 64 4.98 11.98 -6.70
N TRP A 65 4.38 11.64 -7.84
CA TRP A 65 4.95 10.62 -8.75
C TRP A 65 6.21 11.11 -9.47
N LYS A 66 6.34 12.41 -9.74
CA LYS A 66 7.59 13.01 -10.23
C LYS A 66 8.70 12.89 -9.20
N ILE A 67 8.42 13.19 -7.92
CA ILE A 67 9.38 13.03 -6.82
C ILE A 67 9.87 11.58 -6.73
N ILE A 68 8.97 10.58 -6.76
CA ILE A 68 9.35 9.17 -6.75
C ILE A 68 10.27 8.83 -7.93
N ARG A 69 9.98 9.33 -9.13
CA ARG A 69 10.81 9.11 -10.33
C ARG A 69 12.19 9.72 -10.16
N THR A 70 12.26 10.96 -9.73
CA THR A 70 13.52 11.67 -9.48
C THR A 70 14.32 11.00 -8.35
N GLU A 71 13.67 10.56 -7.28
CA GLU A 71 14.33 9.80 -6.20
C GLU A 71 14.86 8.45 -6.68
N SER A 72 14.24 7.84 -7.69
CA SER A 72 14.74 6.61 -8.31
C SER A 72 16.00 6.84 -9.14
N GLU A 73 16.15 8.02 -9.72
CA GLU A 73 17.27 8.43 -10.58
C GLU A 73 18.45 9.00 -9.80
N ASN A 74 18.17 9.87 -8.83
CA ASN A 74 19.16 10.50 -7.97
C ASN A 74 19.35 9.67 -6.69
N GLN A 75 20.50 9.01 -6.55
CA GLN A 75 20.88 8.24 -5.37
C GLN A 75 20.89 9.15 -4.13
N ILE A 76 19.76 9.23 -3.44
CA ILE A 76 19.63 10.14 -2.30
C ILE A 76 20.43 9.60 -1.13
N GLN A 77 21.35 10.43 -0.65
CA GLN A 77 22.03 10.26 0.64
C GLN A 77 20.98 10.33 1.77
N ASN A 78 20.46 9.19 2.16
CA ASN A 78 19.41 9.09 3.14
C ASN A 78 19.98 8.75 4.52
N LYS A 79 19.82 9.66 5.49
CA LYS A 79 20.17 9.40 6.90
C LYS A 79 19.36 8.22 7.50
N ARG A 80 18.20 7.89 6.97
CA ARG A 80 17.35 6.74 7.40
C ARG A 80 17.12 5.81 6.21
N LYS A 81 17.99 4.81 6.08
CA LYS A 81 17.91 3.78 5.03
C LYS A 81 16.83 2.76 5.37
N LEU A 82 16.02 2.40 4.39
CA LEU A 82 15.12 1.25 4.52
C LEU A 82 15.92 -0.03 4.23
N SER A 83 16.27 -0.77 5.26
CA SER A 83 17.02 -2.03 5.14
C SER A 83 16.09 -3.20 4.86
N ILE A 84 16.65 -4.32 4.34
CA ILE A 84 15.92 -5.59 4.21
C ILE A 84 15.42 -6.08 5.57
N PHE A 85 16.21 -5.87 6.64
CA PHE A 85 15.82 -6.20 8.01
C PHE A 85 14.58 -5.38 8.43
N ALA A 86 14.58 -4.06 8.21
CA ALA A 86 13.42 -3.22 8.54
C ALA A 86 12.13 -3.63 7.78
N ILE A 87 12.25 -4.07 6.52
CA ILE A 87 11.11 -4.61 5.76
C ILE A 87 10.64 -5.94 6.38
N SER A 88 11.57 -6.81 6.76
CA SER A 88 11.31 -8.08 7.42
C SER A 88 10.51 -7.88 8.73
N GLU A 89 10.96 -6.96 9.58
CA GLU A 89 10.27 -6.60 10.83
C GLU A 89 8.88 -6.02 10.59
N ASN A 90 8.76 -5.06 9.64
CA ASN A 90 7.46 -4.46 9.30
C ASN A 90 6.41 -5.48 8.85
N LEU A 91 6.83 -6.51 8.13
CA LEU A 91 5.94 -7.52 7.57
C LEU A 91 5.84 -8.77 8.45
N ASN A 92 6.64 -8.85 9.52
CA ASN A 92 6.78 -10.04 10.38
C ASN A 92 7.04 -11.33 9.57
N ILE A 93 8.01 -11.28 8.66
CA ILE A 93 8.40 -12.40 7.80
C ILE A 93 9.93 -12.60 7.80
N PRO A 94 10.43 -13.82 7.58
CA PRO A 94 11.86 -14.10 7.58
C PRO A 94 12.63 -13.23 6.57
N LYS A 95 13.74 -12.64 6.99
CA LYS A 95 14.63 -11.77 6.18
C LYS A 95 15.01 -12.43 4.85
N GLU A 96 15.25 -13.73 4.83
CA GLU A 96 15.59 -14.47 3.61
C GLU A 96 14.42 -14.49 2.60
N SER A 97 13.18 -14.58 3.09
CA SER A 97 11.99 -14.48 2.24
C SER A 97 11.88 -13.10 1.59
N VAL A 98 12.14 -12.03 2.36
CA VAL A 98 12.21 -10.66 1.82
C VAL A 98 13.32 -10.55 0.78
N ARG A 99 14.54 -11.05 1.09
CA ARG A 99 15.69 -10.99 0.19
C ARG A 99 15.38 -11.66 -1.15
N ARG A 100 14.83 -12.86 -1.13
CA ARG A 100 14.48 -13.61 -2.34
C ARG A 100 13.43 -12.90 -3.20
N LYS A 101 12.41 -12.30 -2.58
CA LYS A 101 11.40 -11.52 -3.31
C LYS A 101 11.97 -10.21 -3.84
N LEU A 102 12.81 -9.54 -3.05
CA LEU A 102 13.47 -8.31 -3.45
C LEU A 102 14.34 -8.49 -4.70
N LEU A 103 15.09 -9.59 -4.81
CA LEU A 103 15.89 -9.89 -6.01
C LEU A 103 15.03 -9.92 -7.28
N LYS A 104 13.83 -10.55 -7.22
CA LYS A 104 12.89 -10.57 -8.36
C LYS A 104 12.35 -9.17 -8.71
N LEU A 105 12.14 -8.32 -7.71
CA LEU A 105 11.68 -6.95 -7.91
C LEU A 105 12.78 -6.04 -8.46
N ILE A 106 14.04 -6.31 -8.11
CA ILE A 106 15.22 -5.63 -8.67
C ILE A 106 15.40 -6.02 -10.13
N ASP A 107 15.31 -7.31 -10.47
CA ASP A 107 15.38 -7.79 -11.84
C ASP A 107 14.33 -7.11 -12.74
N ARG A 108 13.11 -6.95 -12.24
CA ARG A 108 12.03 -6.19 -12.90
C ARG A 108 12.24 -4.66 -12.89
N LYS A 109 13.31 -4.16 -12.30
CA LYS A 109 13.61 -2.72 -12.13
C LYS A 109 12.51 -1.94 -11.39
N ILE A 110 11.69 -2.64 -10.58
CA ILE A 110 10.66 -2.02 -9.73
C ILE A 110 11.29 -1.44 -8.48
N LEU A 111 12.27 -2.14 -7.90
CA LEU A 111 13.05 -1.69 -6.76
C LEU A 111 14.55 -1.70 -7.10
N LYS A 112 15.33 -0.96 -6.31
CA LYS A 112 16.80 -0.99 -6.27
C LYS A 112 17.25 -1.22 -4.84
N HIS A 113 18.44 -1.78 -4.66
CA HIS A 113 19.05 -1.95 -3.34
C HIS A 113 20.55 -1.75 -3.40
N SER A 114 21.10 -1.07 -2.42
CA SER A 114 22.54 -1.05 -2.13
C SER A 114 22.80 -0.88 -0.64
N THR A 115 24.02 -1.14 -0.22
CA THR A 115 24.47 -0.89 1.17
C THR A 115 24.49 0.58 1.52
N SER A 116 24.66 1.47 0.54
CA SER A 116 24.74 2.92 0.74
C SER A 116 23.38 3.57 0.95
N TYR A 117 22.32 3.19 0.21
CA TYR A 117 21.01 3.84 0.27
C TYR A 117 19.87 2.93 0.73
N GLY A 118 20.11 1.61 0.90
CA GLY A 118 19.08 0.65 1.28
C GLY A 118 18.19 0.26 0.10
N VAL A 119 16.91 -0.03 0.39
CA VAL A 119 15.88 -0.37 -0.62
C VAL A 119 15.14 0.90 -1.03
N VAL A 120 15.11 1.18 -2.33
CA VAL A 120 14.49 2.37 -2.92
C VAL A 120 13.73 2.01 -4.20
N PRO A 121 12.85 2.90 -4.73
CA PRO A 121 12.20 2.70 -6.03
C PRO A 121 13.20 2.46 -7.15
N GLY A 122 12.86 1.57 -8.05
CA GLY A 122 13.52 1.41 -9.34
C GLY A 122 12.86 2.27 -10.42
N VAL A 123 13.45 2.27 -11.61
CA VAL A 123 12.99 3.11 -12.74
C VAL A 123 11.57 2.76 -13.20
N ASN A 124 11.14 1.51 -13.05
CA ASN A 124 9.80 1.05 -13.46
C ASN A 124 8.74 1.23 -12.35
N MET A 125 9.11 1.70 -11.16
CA MET A 125 8.18 1.81 -10.02
C MET A 125 6.97 2.68 -10.36
N VAL A 126 7.20 3.85 -10.93
CA VAL A 126 6.14 4.81 -11.26
C VAL A 126 5.18 4.25 -12.31
N ASP A 127 5.72 3.69 -13.39
CA ASP A 127 4.91 3.19 -14.51
C ASP A 127 4.04 1.99 -14.10
N VAL A 128 4.52 1.17 -13.16
CA VAL A 128 3.79 0.03 -12.63
C VAL A 128 2.78 0.44 -11.56
N PHE A 129 3.18 1.30 -10.61
CA PHE A 129 2.36 1.58 -9.43
C PHE A 129 1.43 2.78 -9.55
N LYS A 130 1.69 3.80 -10.37
CA LYS A 130 0.79 4.94 -10.52
C LYS A 130 -0.61 4.55 -11.01
N PRO A 131 -0.77 3.71 -12.06
CA PRO A 131 -2.09 3.23 -12.48
C PRO A 131 -2.78 2.37 -11.41
N PHE A 132 -2.02 1.52 -10.72
CA PHE A 132 -2.51 0.69 -9.63
C PHE A 132 -3.01 1.55 -8.46
N ALA A 133 -2.22 2.52 -8.00
CA ALA A 133 -2.60 3.42 -6.90
C ALA A 133 -3.87 4.23 -7.21
N LYS A 134 -4.05 4.66 -8.46
CA LYS A 134 -5.31 5.28 -8.90
C LYS A 134 -6.50 4.33 -8.71
N LYS A 135 -6.36 3.07 -9.10
CA LYS A 135 -7.40 2.05 -8.93
C LYS A 135 -7.69 1.77 -7.44
N GLU A 136 -6.65 1.71 -6.61
CA GLU A 136 -6.78 1.52 -5.16
C GLU A 136 -7.57 2.68 -4.51
N LEU A 137 -7.27 3.93 -4.85
CA LEU A 137 -8.01 5.09 -4.34
C LEU A 137 -9.48 5.09 -4.80
N LEU A 138 -9.74 4.70 -6.04
CA LEU A 138 -11.12 4.55 -6.53
C LEU A 138 -11.85 3.42 -5.79
N GLY A 139 -11.17 2.31 -5.53
CA GLY A 139 -11.70 1.20 -4.74
C GLY A 139 -12.01 1.60 -3.29
N LEU A 140 -11.10 2.34 -2.64
CA LEU A 140 -11.31 2.91 -1.31
C LEU A 140 -12.51 3.87 -1.30
N SER A 141 -12.60 4.76 -2.28
CA SER A 141 -13.75 5.66 -2.44
C SER A 141 -15.07 4.88 -2.56
N GLY A 142 -15.08 3.80 -3.37
CA GLY A 142 -16.24 2.91 -3.51
C GLY A 142 -16.61 2.24 -2.18
N PHE A 143 -15.63 1.70 -1.46
CA PHE A 143 -15.81 1.10 -0.14
C PHE A 143 -16.45 2.09 0.86
N LEU A 144 -15.92 3.31 0.96
CA LEU A 144 -16.45 4.33 1.86
C LEU A 144 -17.87 4.76 1.47
N LYS A 145 -18.18 4.85 0.16
CA LYS A 145 -19.53 5.15 -0.35
C LYS A 145 -20.54 4.06 0.04
N GLU A 146 -20.17 2.78 -0.07
CA GLU A 146 -21.04 1.70 0.37
C GLU A 146 -21.30 1.74 1.88
N LEU A 147 -20.27 1.97 2.70
CA LEU A 147 -20.44 2.15 4.15
C LEU A 147 -21.41 3.31 4.47
N LYS A 148 -21.25 4.45 3.79
CA LYS A 148 -22.14 5.61 3.97
C LYS A 148 -23.58 5.29 3.55
N LYS A 149 -23.79 4.64 2.42
CA LYS A 149 -25.10 4.25 1.89
C LYS A 149 -25.86 3.33 2.86
N HIS A 150 -25.16 2.43 3.51
CA HIS A 150 -25.70 1.50 4.50
C HIS A 150 -25.71 2.05 5.94
N ARG A 151 -25.39 3.34 6.13
CA ARG A 151 -25.31 4.01 7.44
C ARG A 151 -24.37 3.32 8.43
N ALA A 152 -23.36 2.62 7.92
CA ALA A 152 -22.38 1.89 8.70
C ALA A 152 -21.11 2.72 8.96
N LEU A 153 -20.88 3.80 8.21
CA LEU A 153 -19.64 4.56 8.28
C LEU A 153 -19.42 5.19 9.67
N ASP A 154 -20.41 5.91 10.18
CA ASP A 154 -20.30 6.61 11.47
C ASP A 154 -20.13 5.60 12.62
N GLN A 155 -20.88 4.48 12.58
CA GLN A 155 -20.76 3.42 13.58
C GLN A 155 -19.37 2.74 13.55
N VAL A 156 -18.76 2.60 12.38
CA VAL A 156 -17.41 2.04 12.24
C VAL A 156 -16.34 3.03 12.74
N ILE A 157 -16.54 4.33 12.50
CA ILE A 157 -15.62 5.37 12.99
C ILE A 157 -15.63 5.44 14.53
N GLU A 158 -16.79 5.23 15.16
CA GLU A 158 -16.99 5.32 16.60
C GLU A 158 -16.84 3.98 17.35
N ILE A 159 -16.49 2.90 16.63
CA ILE A 159 -16.43 1.54 17.20
C ILE A 159 -15.45 1.46 18.39
N LYS A 160 -15.89 0.84 19.48
CA LYS A 160 -15.10 0.59 20.69
C LYS A 160 -15.02 -0.91 20.93
N ASN A 161 -13.99 -1.38 21.64
CA ASN A 161 -13.80 -2.82 21.92
C ASN A 161 -15.05 -3.46 22.54
N LYS A 162 -15.73 -2.73 23.47
CA LYS A 162 -16.97 -3.19 24.11
C LYS A 162 -18.16 -3.40 23.16
N ASP A 163 -18.09 -2.88 21.94
CA ASP A 163 -19.17 -3.01 20.94
C ASP A 163 -19.03 -4.30 20.13
N LEU A 164 -17.92 -5.04 20.35
CA LEU A 164 -17.57 -6.29 19.65
C LEU A 164 -17.57 -7.52 20.59
N GLU A 165 -17.81 -7.32 21.89
CA GLU A 165 -17.99 -8.38 22.90
C GLU A 165 -19.46 -8.84 22.96
#